data_bf4c374df835ccb65116fad456d1b60e
#
_entry.id   bf4c374df835ccb65116fad456d1b60e
#
_cell.length_a   1.000
_cell.length_b   1.000
_cell.length_c   1.000
_cell.angle_alpha   90.00
_cell.angle_beta   90.00
_cell.angle_gamma   90.00
#
_symmetry.space_group_name_H-M   'P 1'
#
loop_
_entity.id
_entity.type
_entity.pdbx_description
1 polymer ?
#
loop_
_entity_poly.entity_id
_entity_poly.type
_entity_poly.pdbx_seq_one_letter_code
_entity_poly.pdbx_strand_id
1 'polypeptide(L)'
;LAGMVLVLIILKLNIMANELKTPIRRSVIGEIISVKDINKDDYKEGKFKHDCRIVRVDPLNGSPLVDVYITNDQYDRYGLAPIVFEGNVVNFTIDENIAGETGYIDPDTEEWTYHEKSFNSFAGADNVGSLGLIGVFGKLGVGADMVSTFIKSIETARSQRKAVVKPKATTEDVATEQTEDAA
;
A
#
# COMPACT_ATOMS: atom_id res chain seq x y z
N LEU A 1 -25.08 -26.16 36.00
CA LEU A 1 -24.92 -26.44 34.53
C LEU A 1 -25.25 -25.20 33.68
N ALA A 2 -26.37 -24.48 33.92
CA ALA A 2 -26.78 -23.31 33.16
C ALA A 2 -25.77 -22.14 33.26
N GLY A 3 -25.20 -21.89 34.43
CA GLY A 3 -24.20 -20.83 34.64
C GLY A 3 -22.89 -21.07 33.87
N MET A 4 -22.46 -22.33 33.77
CA MET A 4 -21.21 -22.69 33.07
C MET A 4 -21.35 -22.57 31.53
N VAL A 5 -22.54 -22.85 30.99
CA VAL A 5 -22.85 -22.67 29.57
C VAL A 5 -22.90 -21.19 29.21
N LEU A 6 -23.47 -20.34 30.07
CA LEU A 6 -23.53 -18.90 29.85
C LEU A 6 -22.12 -18.27 29.84
N VAL A 7 -21.25 -18.67 30.78
CA VAL A 7 -19.84 -18.19 30.81
C VAL A 7 -19.09 -18.62 29.57
N LEU A 8 -19.27 -19.84 29.07
CA LEU A 8 -18.63 -20.32 27.83
C LEU A 8 -19.14 -19.57 26.60
N ILE A 9 -20.43 -19.22 26.55
CA ILE A 9 -20.98 -18.42 25.44
C ILE A 9 -20.42 -17.00 25.46
N ILE A 10 -20.34 -16.37 26.63
CA ILE A 10 -19.77 -15.03 26.78
C ILE A 10 -18.27 -15.04 26.41
N LEU A 11 -17.52 -16.07 26.84
CA LEU A 11 -16.10 -16.21 26.49
C LEU A 11 -15.90 -16.40 24.97
N LYS A 12 -16.72 -17.24 24.32
CA LYS A 12 -16.70 -17.42 22.87
C LYS A 12 -17.08 -16.15 22.11
N LEU A 13 -18.08 -15.41 22.55
CA LEU A 13 -18.48 -14.12 21.96
C LEU A 13 -17.36 -13.08 22.10
N ASN A 14 -16.67 -13.02 23.23
CA ASN A 14 -15.53 -12.12 23.43
C ASN A 14 -14.31 -12.51 22.58
N ILE A 15 -14.03 -13.80 22.38
CA ILE A 15 -12.94 -14.27 21.52
C ILE A 15 -13.27 -13.94 20.07
N MET A 16 -14.49 -14.21 19.59
CA MET A 16 -14.91 -13.87 18.22
C MET A 16 -14.95 -12.34 18.00
N ALA A 17 -15.38 -11.56 18.98
CA ALA A 17 -15.37 -10.10 18.90
C ALA A 17 -13.94 -9.54 18.85
N ASN A 18 -12.96 -10.17 19.52
CA ASN A 18 -11.55 -9.78 19.44
C ASN A 18 -10.89 -10.20 18.11
N GLU A 19 -11.26 -11.35 17.53
CA GLU A 19 -10.76 -11.76 16.21
C GLU A 19 -11.22 -10.84 15.09
N LEU A 20 -12.45 -10.33 15.15
CA LEU A 20 -12.99 -9.37 14.18
C LEU A 20 -12.39 -7.95 14.30
N LYS A 21 -11.67 -7.66 15.38
CA LYS A 21 -11.11 -6.32 15.65
C LYS A 21 -9.67 -6.14 15.19
N THR A 22 -8.97 -7.23 14.91
CA THR A 22 -7.56 -7.17 14.48
C THR A 22 -7.45 -7.02 12.97
N PRO A 23 -6.49 -6.23 12.48
CA PRO A 23 -6.22 -6.12 11.05
C PRO A 23 -5.72 -7.46 10.50
N ILE A 24 -6.02 -7.71 9.23
CA ILE A 24 -5.51 -8.88 8.52
C ILE A 24 -4.10 -8.56 8.03
N ARG A 25 -3.10 -9.26 8.54
CA ARG A 25 -1.71 -9.09 8.11
C ARG A 25 -1.42 -9.92 6.87
N ARG A 26 -0.88 -9.27 5.83
CA ARG A 26 -0.48 -9.92 4.59
C ARG A 26 0.77 -9.30 3.97
N SER A 27 1.43 -10.06 3.10
CA SER A 27 2.54 -9.57 2.26
C SER A 27 2.04 -9.14 0.88
N VAL A 28 2.60 -8.04 0.37
CA VAL A 28 2.37 -7.54 -0.98
C VAL A 28 3.73 -7.32 -1.63
N ILE A 29 4.07 -8.17 -2.59
CA ILE A 29 5.29 -8.01 -3.40
C ILE A 29 4.90 -7.32 -4.70
N GLY A 30 5.51 -6.16 -4.97
CA GLY A 30 5.18 -5.41 -6.17
C GLY A 30 6.10 -4.24 -6.45
N GLU A 31 5.87 -3.62 -7.61
CA GLU A 31 6.59 -2.42 -8.03
C GLU A 31 5.90 -1.17 -7.48
N ILE A 32 6.66 -0.26 -6.90
CA ILE A 32 6.15 1.05 -6.47
C ILE A 32 5.92 1.90 -7.73
N ILE A 33 4.66 2.26 -7.97
CA ILE A 33 4.26 3.08 -9.13
C ILE A 33 4.29 4.57 -8.79
N SER A 34 3.91 4.93 -7.57
CA SER A 34 3.94 6.31 -7.10
C SER A 34 4.11 6.40 -5.60
N VAL A 35 4.74 7.48 -5.17
CA VAL A 35 4.86 7.88 -3.76
C VAL A 35 4.28 9.28 -3.63
N LYS A 36 3.25 9.44 -2.80
CA LYS A 36 2.60 10.73 -2.58
C LYS A 36 2.73 11.12 -1.12
N ASP A 37 3.38 12.25 -0.87
CA ASP A 37 3.41 12.86 0.46
C ASP A 37 2.07 13.51 0.77
N ILE A 38 1.59 13.27 1.98
CA ILE A 38 0.36 13.80 2.53
C ILE A 38 0.71 14.60 3.77
N ASN A 39 0.50 15.91 3.70
CA ASN A 39 0.49 16.76 4.88
C ASN A 39 -0.96 16.78 5.40
N LYS A 40 -1.18 16.42 6.66
CA LYS A 40 -2.51 16.36 7.28
C LYS A 40 -3.26 17.69 7.19
N ASP A 41 -2.52 18.80 7.28
CA ASP A 41 -3.09 20.15 7.31
C ASP A 41 -3.62 20.63 5.94
N ASP A 42 -3.20 19.96 4.84
CA ASP A 42 -3.70 20.24 3.48
C ASP A 42 -5.09 19.61 3.21
N TYR A 43 -5.63 18.86 4.16
CA TYR A 43 -6.90 18.15 4.02
C TYR A 43 -7.90 18.56 5.10
N LYS A 44 -9.18 18.28 4.83
CA LYS A 44 -10.24 18.52 5.83
C LYS A 44 -9.87 17.83 7.15
N GLU A 45 -10.14 18.51 8.24
CA GLU A 45 -9.96 18.02 9.60
C GLU A 45 -10.50 16.58 9.75
N GLY A 46 -9.71 15.74 10.36
CA GLY A 46 -10.04 14.32 10.58
C GLY A 46 -9.85 13.38 9.38
N LYS A 47 -9.46 13.88 8.18
CA LYS A 47 -9.20 12.98 7.04
C LYS A 47 -7.91 12.18 7.22
N PHE A 48 -6.87 12.83 7.73
CA PHE A 48 -5.60 12.20 8.12
C PHE A 48 -5.24 12.64 9.53
N LYS A 49 -4.89 11.69 10.40
CA LYS A 49 -4.45 12.00 11.77
C LYS A 49 -2.99 12.42 11.82
N HIS A 50 -2.19 11.94 10.90
CA HIS A 50 -0.74 12.14 10.84
C HIS A 50 -0.31 12.47 9.42
N ASP A 51 0.81 13.17 9.30
CA ASP A 51 1.52 13.27 8.04
C ASP A 51 1.98 11.89 7.62
N CYS A 52 1.76 11.55 6.36
CA CYS A 52 2.03 10.21 5.87
C CYS A 52 2.41 10.23 4.39
N ARG A 53 2.91 9.10 3.92
CA ARG A 53 3.07 8.79 2.51
C ARG A 53 2.07 7.74 2.08
N ILE A 54 1.47 7.95 0.93
CA ILE A 54 0.67 6.92 0.26
C ILE A 54 1.56 6.34 -0.83
N VAL A 55 1.95 5.08 -0.65
CA VAL A 55 2.77 4.34 -1.59
C VAL A 55 1.86 3.43 -2.40
N ARG A 56 1.75 3.69 -3.70
CA ARG A 56 0.96 2.85 -4.61
C ARG A 56 1.82 1.76 -5.20
N VAL A 57 1.40 0.52 -5.00
CA VAL A 57 2.11 -0.69 -5.41
C VAL A 57 1.30 -1.45 -6.44
N ASP A 58 1.96 -1.90 -7.49
CA ASP A 58 1.41 -2.88 -8.41
C ASP A 58 1.95 -4.28 -8.04
N PRO A 59 1.09 -5.18 -7.59
CA PRO A 59 1.51 -6.52 -7.18
C PRO A 59 2.10 -7.39 -8.29
N LEU A 60 2.11 -6.96 -9.55
CA LEU A 60 2.69 -7.66 -10.71
C LEU A 60 2.09 -9.06 -11.02
N ASN A 61 1.11 -9.48 -10.27
CA ASN A 61 0.41 -10.76 -10.42
C ASN A 61 -0.99 -10.62 -11.04
N GLY A 62 -1.32 -9.42 -11.55
CA GLY A 62 -2.64 -9.09 -12.09
C GLY A 62 -3.67 -8.71 -11.02
N SER A 63 -3.31 -8.70 -9.74
CA SER A 63 -4.18 -8.18 -8.69
C SER A 63 -4.33 -6.64 -8.80
N PRO A 64 -5.40 -6.07 -8.24
CA PRO A 64 -5.58 -4.62 -8.18
C PRO A 64 -4.40 -3.92 -7.49
N LEU A 65 -4.20 -2.64 -7.85
CA LEU A 65 -3.21 -1.78 -7.21
C LEU A 65 -3.51 -1.67 -5.71
N VAL A 66 -2.44 -1.65 -4.92
CA VAL A 66 -2.52 -1.57 -3.45
C VAL A 66 -1.92 -0.24 -3.00
N ASP A 67 -2.70 0.55 -2.27
CA ASP A 67 -2.20 1.76 -1.60
C ASP A 67 -1.79 1.40 -0.17
N VAL A 68 -0.53 1.68 0.19
CA VAL A 68 0.04 1.45 1.52
C VAL A 68 0.25 2.79 2.20
N TYR A 69 -0.32 2.96 3.41
CA TYR A 69 -0.17 4.17 4.22
C TYR A 69 1.01 3.99 5.18
N ILE A 70 1.99 4.89 5.07
CA ILE A 70 3.20 4.91 5.88
C ILE A 70 3.27 6.25 6.58
N THR A 71 3.21 6.31 7.91
CA THR A 71 3.40 7.56 8.63
C THR A 71 4.85 8.05 8.49
N ASN A 72 5.10 9.35 8.59
CA ASN A 72 6.46 9.89 8.51
C ASN A 72 7.36 9.29 9.61
N ASP A 73 6.81 9.10 10.83
CA ASP A 73 7.52 8.43 11.91
C ASP A 73 7.92 6.98 11.56
N GLN A 74 7.02 6.22 10.92
CA GLN A 74 7.36 4.87 10.43
C GLN A 74 8.41 4.92 9.33
N TYR A 75 8.28 5.86 8.39
CA TYR A 75 9.21 6.01 7.29
C TYR A 75 10.64 6.23 7.77
N ASP A 76 10.82 7.11 8.74
CA ASP A 76 12.12 7.43 9.32
C ASP A 76 12.65 6.30 10.22
N ARG A 77 11.78 5.76 11.09
CA ARG A 77 12.13 4.68 12.04
C ARG A 77 12.61 3.41 11.34
N TYR A 78 11.98 3.06 10.22
CA TYR A 78 12.34 1.87 9.44
C TYR A 78 13.38 2.16 8.35
N GLY A 79 13.86 3.40 8.22
CA GLY A 79 14.87 3.79 7.25
C GLY A 79 14.44 3.51 5.82
N LEU A 80 13.22 3.88 5.44
CA LEU A 80 12.59 3.47 4.18
C LEU A 80 13.06 4.28 2.96
N ALA A 81 13.79 5.38 3.14
CA ALA A 81 14.26 6.23 2.05
C ALA A 81 14.98 5.48 0.91
N PRO A 82 15.87 4.52 1.18
CA PRO A 82 16.58 3.80 0.10
C PRO A 82 15.74 2.74 -0.60
N ILE A 83 14.54 2.42 -0.13
CA ILE A 83 13.70 1.35 -0.69
C ILE A 83 12.34 1.83 -1.20
N VAL A 84 11.80 2.92 -0.66
CA VAL A 84 10.48 3.47 -1.06
C VAL A 84 10.69 4.57 -2.09
N PHE A 85 10.86 4.19 -3.34
CA PHE A 85 10.93 5.10 -4.49
C PHE A 85 10.27 4.46 -5.72
N GLU A 86 9.80 5.28 -6.64
CA GLU A 86 9.11 4.81 -7.85
C GLU A 86 10.00 3.90 -8.71
N GLY A 87 9.44 2.81 -9.16
CA GLY A 87 10.12 1.79 -9.96
C GLY A 87 10.89 0.75 -9.14
N ASN A 88 10.97 0.87 -7.83
CA ASN A 88 11.55 -0.18 -7.00
C ASN A 88 10.54 -1.30 -6.72
N VAL A 89 11.04 -2.53 -6.62
CA VAL A 89 10.23 -3.69 -6.20
C VAL A 89 10.47 -3.93 -4.73
N VAL A 90 9.39 -3.98 -3.97
CA VAL A 90 9.39 -4.11 -2.51
C VAL A 90 8.43 -5.22 -2.09
N ASN A 91 8.77 -5.93 -1.03
CA ASN A 91 7.83 -6.77 -0.30
C ASN A 91 7.34 -5.98 0.92
N PHE A 92 6.13 -5.45 0.83
CA PHE A 92 5.48 -4.83 1.98
C PHE A 92 4.75 -5.86 2.82
N THR A 93 4.94 -5.80 4.13
CA THR A 93 4.02 -6.36 5.09
C THR A 93 3.02 -5.28 5.45
N ILE A 94 1.74 -5.54 5.24
CA ILE A 94 0.65 -4.60 5.50
C ILE A 94 -0.36 -5.18 6.46
N ASP A 95 -0.96 -4.32 7.25
CA ASP A 95 -2.14 -4.58 8.05
C ASP A 95 -3.35 -3.99 7.32
N GLU A 96 -4.20 -4.87 6.79
CA GLU A 96 -5.42 -4.51 6.08
C GLU A 96 -6.51 -4.17 7.10
N ASN A 97 -6.88 -2.88 7.13
CA ASN A 97 -7.93 -2.39 8.00
C ASN A 97 -9.23 -2.30 7.21
N ILE A 98 -10.24 -3.00 7.68
CA ILE A 98 -11.57 -3.09 7.04
C ILE A 98 -12.54 -2.18 7.78
N ALA A 99 -13.22 -1.31 7.05
CA ALA A 99 -14.20 -0.38 7.63
C ALA A 99 -15.27 -1.11 8.42
N GLY A 100 -15.51 -0.67 9.67
CA GLY A 100 -16.50 -1.26 10.57
C GLY A 100 -16.11 -2.60 11.20
N GLU A 101 -14.99 -3.22 10.79
CA GLU A 101 -14.52 -4.50 11.32
C GLU A 101 -13.24 -4.36 12.14
N THR A 102 -12.31 -3.55 11.66
CA THR A 102 -11.04 -3.30 12.36
C THR A 102 -11.04 -1.93 13.03
N GLY A 103 -10.23 -1.77 14.07
CA GLY A 103 -10.19 -0.54 14.83
C GLY A 103 -8.98 -0.46 15.75
N TYR A 104 -9.07 0.42 16.72
CA TYR A 104 -8.07 0.65 17.75
C TYR A 104 -8.73 1.01 19.07
N ILE A 105 -8.02 0.83 20.17
CA ILE A 105 -8.46 1.33 21.46
C ILE A 105 -8.12 2.83 21.51
N ASP A 106 -9.15 3.65 21.74
CA ASP A 106 -8.96 5.10 21.94
C ASP A 106 -8.24 5.29 23.30
N PRO A 107 -7.07 5.96 23.31
CA PRO A 107 -6.30 6.12 24.54
C PRO A 107 -6.97 7.03 25.58
N ASP A 108 -7.90 7.88 25.17
CA ASP A 108 -8.56 8.83 26.05
C ASP A 108 -9.82 8.25 26.70
N THR A 109 -10.55 7.41 25.95
CA THR A 109 -11.82 6.82 26.41
C THR A 109 -11.68 5.36 26.81
N GLU A 110 -10.56 4.70 26.48
CA GLU A 110 -10.31 3.26 26.61
C GLU A 110 -11.35 2.39 25.85
N GLU A 111 -12.15 3.01 25.00
CA GLU A 111 -13.15 2.34 24.19
C GLU A 111 -12.61 1.92 22.83
N TRP A 112 -13.20 0.88 22.28
CA TRP A 112 -12.85 0.38 20.96
C TRP A 112 -13.49 1.24 19.86
N THR A 113 -12.65 1.88 19.04
CA THR A 113 -13.07 2.72 17.91
C THR A 113 -12.79 2.02 16.60
N TYR A 114 -13.80 1.86 15.74
CA TYR A 114 -13.68 1.23 14.44
C TYR A 114 -13.22 2.22 13.37
N HIS A 115 -12.50 1.73 12.38
CA HIS A 115 -12.16 2.53 11.20
C HIS A 115 -13.40 2.74 10.32
N GLU A 116 -13.62 3.98 9.92
CA GLU A 116 -14.73 4.33 9.01
C GLU A 116 -14.46 3.92 7.56
N LYS A 117 -13.20 3.77 7.19
CA LYS A 117 -12.78 3.43 5.82
C LYS A 117 -11.75 2.31 5.85
N SER A 118 -11.81 1.46 4.82
CA SER A 118 -10.77 0.44 4.59
C SER A 118 -9.49 1.09 4.11
N PHE A 119 -8.36 0.65 4.64
CA PHE A 119 -7.02 1.07 4.20
C PHE A 119 -5.97 0.04 4.61
N ASN A 120 -4.80 0.10 3.97
CA ASN A 120 -3.67 -0.76 4.31
C ASN A 120 -2.63 0.05 5.07
N SER A 121 -2.37 -0.26 6.32
CA SER A 121 -1.30 0.35 7.09
C SER A 121 -0.01 -0.44 6.96
N PHE A 122 1.10 0.28 6.97
CA PHE A 122 2.44 -0.29 6.91
C PHE A 122 2.76 -1.05 8.21
N ALA A 123 3.29 -2.27 8.06
CA ALA A 123 3.79 -3.09 9.16
C ALA A 123 5.25 -3.53 8.97
N GLY A 124 5.79 -3.45 7.74
CA GLY A 124 7.18 -3.77 7.44
C GLY A 124 7.46 -3.70 5.93
N ALA A 125 8.74 -3.62 5.55
CA ALA A 125 9.17 -3.69 4.16
C ALA A 125 10.54 -4.35 4.02
N ASP A 126 10.70 -5.14 2.97
CA ASP A 126 11.97 -5.70 2.54
C ASP A 126 12.27 -5.21 1.12
N ASN A 127 13.49 -4.78 0.87
CA ASN A 127 13.92 -4.44 -0.49
C ASN A 127 14.06 -5.71 -1.32
N VAL A 128 13.30 -5.79 -2.41
CA VAL A 128 13.24 -6.96 -3.29
C VAL A 128 13.95 -6.69 -4.62
N GLY A 129 14.76 -5.66 -4.74
CA GLY A 129 15.59 -5.48 -5.94
C GLY A 129 16.11 -6.83 -6.45
N SER A 130 16.51 -6.98 -7.71
CA SER A 130 16.78 -8.29 -8.36
C SER A 130 17.64 -9.27 -7.53
N LEU A 131 18.57 -8.76 -6.73
CA LEU A 131 19.35 -9.56 -5.78
C LEU A 131 18.56 -9.93 -4.51
N GLY A 132 17.65 -9.07 -4.06
CA GLY A 132 16.78 -9.33 -2.91
C GLY A 132 15.72 -10.40 -3.19
N LEU A 133 15.20 -10.47 -4.42
CA LEU A 133 14.30 -11.54 -4.86
C LEU A 133 14.92 -12.92 -4.68
N ILE A 134 16.18 -13.09 -5.09
CA ILE A 134 16.90 -14.36 -4.94
C ILE A 134 16.98 -14.74 -3.45
N GLY A 135 17.26 -13.78 -2.57
CA GLY A 135 17.33 -14.02 -1.13
C GLY A 135 15.98 -14.37 -0.49
N VAL A 136 14.90 -13.67 -0.88
CA VAL A 136 13.54 -13.91 -0.36
C VAL A 136 13.01 -15.27 -0.84
N PHE A 137 13.11 -15.55 -2.12
CA PHE A 137 12.64 -16.82 -2.68
C PHE A 137 13.49 -18.01 -2.24
N GLY A 138 14.81 -17.81 -2.05
CA GLY A 138 15.67 -18.83 -1.44
C GLY A 138 15.24 -19.20 -0.02
N LYS A 139 14.87 -18.23 0.80
CA LYS A 139 14.31 -18.46 2.15
C LYS A 139 12.95 -19.17 2.11
N LEU A 140 12.16 -18.97 1.06
CA LEU A 140 10.87 -19.64 0.84
C LEU A 140 11.00 -21.01 0.18
N GLY A 141 12.23 -21.48 -0.11
CA GLY A 141 12.46 -22.77 -0.78
C GLY A 141 12.05 -22.78 -2.26
N VAL A 142 11.90 -21.63 -2.88
CA VAL A 142 11.56 -21.53 -4.31
C VAL A 142 12.80 -21.78 -5.16
N GLY A 143 12.70 -22.68 -6.14
CA GLY A 143 13.81 -23.03 -7.02
C GLY A 143 14.30 -21.86 -7.88
N ALA A 144 15.60 -21.84 -8.20
CA ALA A 144 16.25 -20.78 -8.95
C ALA A 144 15.59 -20.50 -10.31
N ASP A 145 15.04 -21.51 -10.97
CA ASP A 145 14.35 -21.38 -12.26
C ASP A 145 13.05 -20.58 -12.14
N MET A 146 12.29 -20.80 -11.08
CA MET A 146 11.07 -20.03 -10.81
C MET A 146 11.39 -18.58 -10.50
N VAL A 147 12.45 -18.34 -9.72
CA VAL A 147 12.94 -16.97 -9.42
C VAL A 147 13.35 -16.27 -10.70
N SER A 148 14.11 -16.92 -11.58
CA SER A 148 14.52 -16.38 -12.86
C SER A 148 13.33 -16.03 -13.76
N THR A 149 12.33 -16.89 -13.80
CA THR A 149 11.09 -16.69 -14.57
C THR A 149 10.31 -15.49 -14.02
N PHE A 150 10.22 -15.35 -12.71
CA PHE A 150 9.54 -14.24 -12.06
C PHE A 150 10.27 -12.91 -12.32
N ILE A 151 11.61 -12.87 -12.21
CA ILE A 151 12.40 -11.67 -12.54
C ILE A 151 12.14 -11.24 -13.98
N LYS A 152 12.19 -12.17 -14.95
CA LYS A 152 11.90 -11.88 -16.35
C LYS A 152 10.49 -11.34 -16.56
N SER A 153 9.50 -11.85 -15.83
CA SER A 153 8.12 -11.34 -15.91
C SER A 153 8.01 -9.89 -15.39
N ILE A 154 8.72 -9.56 -14.32
CA ILE A 154 8.82 -8.19 -13.79
C ILE A 154 9.47 -7.25 -14.83
N GLU A 155 10.61 -7.65 -15.39
CA GLU A 155 11.32 -6.86 -16.41
C GLU A 155 10.44 -6.64 -17.65
N THR A 156 9.70 -7.64 -18.06
CA THR A 156 8.75 -7.55 -19.18
C THR A 156 7.63 -6.57 -18.87
N ALA A 157 7.02 -6.67 -17.69
CA ALA A 157 5.95 -5.77 -17.26
C ALA A 157 6.45 -4.31 -17.16
N ARG A 158 7.66 -4.07 -16.65
CA ARG A 158 8.30 -2.75 -16.62
C ARG A 158 8.51 -2.17 -18.01
N SER A 159 8.99 -3.00 -18.94
CA SER A 159 9.22 -2.58 -20.33
C SER A 159 7.92 -2.20 -21.04
N GLN A 160 6.85 -2.96 -20.82
CA GLN A 160 5.54 -2.67 -21.38
C GLN A 160 4.95 -1.37 -20.84
N ARG A 161 5.12 -1.07 -19.55
CA ARG A 161 4.65 0.20 -18.95
C ARG A 161 5.40 1.40 -19.50
N LYS A 162 6.72 1.33 -19.63
CA LYS A 162 7.51 2.40 -20.22
C LYS A 162 7.07 2.71 -21.67
N ALA A 163 6.57 1.72 -22.39
CA ALA A 163 6.03 1.90 -23.72
C ALA A 163 4.69 2.63 -23.75
N VAL A 164 3.84 2.44 -22.70
CA VAL A 164 2.52 3.06 -22.61
C VAL A 164 2.57 4.51 -22.12
N VAL A 165 3.59 4.88 -21.34
CA VAL A 165 3.74 6.22 -20.72
C VAL A 165 4.41 7.23 -21.65
N LYS A 166 4.69 6.94 -22.92
CA LYS A 166 5.10 7.99 -23.86
C LYS A 166 3.94 8.96 -24.05
N PRO A 167 4.04 10.23 -23.58
CA PRO A 167 3.01 11.22 -23.81
C PRO A 167 2.86 11.39 -25.31
N LYS A 168 1.64 11.24 -25.79
CA LYS A 168 1.27 11.64 -27.14
C LYS A 168 1.52 13.14 -27.20
N ALA A 169 2.54 13.57 -27.92
CA ALA A 169 2.80 14.97 -28.15
C ALA A 169 1.55 15.58 -28.78
N THR A 170 0.84 16.39 -28.03
CA THR A 170 -0.25 17.21 -28.54
C THR A 170 0.42 18.33 -29.31
N THR A 171 0.45 18.22 -30.62
CA THR A 171 0.78 19.33 -31.52
C THR A 171 -0.46 20.25 -31.47
N GLU A 172 -0.41 21.24 -30.63
CA GLU A 172 -1.31 22.39 -30.76
C GLU A 172 -0.75 23.27 -31.87
N ASP A 173 -1.40 23.21 -33.04
CA ASP A 173 -1.27 24.19 -34.09
C ASP A 173 -1.84 25.52 -33.57
N VAL A 174 -0.93 26.41 -33.19
CA VAL A 174 -1.28 27.83 -32.99
C VAL A 174 -1.41 28.45 -34.38
N ALA A 175 -2.63 28.49 -34.87
CA ALA A 175 -2.99 29.33 -36.01
C ALA A 175 -2.91 30.81 -35.56
N THR A 176 -1.87 31.48 -35.99
CA THR A 176 -1.73 32.95 -35.88
C THR A 176 -2.64 33.59 -36.94
N GLU A 177 -3.78 34.05 -36.52
CA GLU A 177 -4.58 34.99 -37.33
C GLU A 177 -3.90 36.37 -37.35
N GLN A 178 -3.30 36.70 -38.47
CA GLN A 178 -2.91 38.06 -38.80
C GLN A 178 -4.18 38.81 -39.28
N THR A 179 -4.68 39.72 -38.47
CA THR A 179 -5.59 40.76 -38.95
C THR A 179 -4.75 41.89 -39.52
N GLU A 180 -4.74 41.98 -40.86
CA GLU A 180 -4.42 43.21 -41.57
C GLU A 180 -5.54 44.21 -41.34
N ASP A 181 -5.16 45.34 -40.82
CA ASP A 181 -6.00 46.53 -40.81
C ASP A 181 -5.42 47.52 -41.81
N ALA A 182 -6.17 47.72 -42.91
CA ALA A 182 -5.87 48.71 -43.95
C ALA A 182 -6.91 49.83 -43.88
N ALA A 183 -6.40 51.06 -43.82
CA ALA A 183 -6.96 52.36 -44.22
C ALA A 183 -6.88 53.43 -43.15
#